data_f1a4c4d343b32ad21c67550cdd85fc26
#
_entry.id   f1a4c4d343b32ad21c67550cdd85fc26
#
_cell.length_a   1.000
_cell.length_b   1.000
_cell.length_c   1.000
_cell.angle_alpha   90.00
_cell.angle_beta   90.00
_cell.angle_gamma   90.00
#
_symmetry.space_group_name_H-M   'P 1'
#
loop_
_entity.id
_entity.type
_entity.pdbx_description
1 polymer ?
#
loop_
_entity_poly.entity_id
_entity_poly.type
_entity_poly.pdbx_seq_one_letter_code
_entity_poly.pdbx_strand_id
1 'polypeptide(L)'
;FPINRVEKIGYIQKLLEQEKTELPPEEKTETLATDRHNFRITDDAIGIGGAKEKFRNNMAAINLLHELEIENRLATPEEQEVLSRYVGWGGLSMAFDEHNAAWAEEFKELYASLSPEEYRAAMESTLTAFYTPPVVIKAMYDALDRLGFSQGNILEPSCGTGNFFGLLPESMQNSKLHGVEIDSLTGRIAKQLYQKANIAIEGFEKTNLPDDHFDVVIGNVPFGEIRVNDSRYNAQKFLIHDYFFAKALDKVRAGGVVMFITSKGTMDKASPEVRKYIAQRAE
;
A
#
# COMPACT_ATOMS: atom_id res chain seq x y z
N PHE A 1 23.28 31.07 -10.51
CA PHE A 1 23.51 30.45 -9.20
C PHE A 1 22.23 29.73 -8.81
N PRO A 2 22.21 28.41 -8.58
CA PRO A 2 21.02 27.73 -8.12
C PRO A 2 20.76 28.12 -6.67
N ILE A 3 19.59 28.66 -6.41
CA ILE A 3 19.11 28.94 -5.04
C ILE A 3 18.98 27.61 -4.31
N ASN A 4 19.62 27.48 -3.14
CA ASN A 4 19.60 26.31 -2.30
C ASN A 4 18.14 26.00 -1.88
N ARG A 5 17.76 24.71 -1.89
CA ARG A 5 16.40 24.21 -1.59
C ARG A 5 15.87 24.72 -0.25
N VAL A 6 16.75 24.86 0.76
CA VAL A 6 16.40 25.40 2.09
C VAL A 6 15.97 26.87 2.02
N GLU A 7 16.63 27.68 1.19
CA GLU A 7 16.28 29.09 0.98
C GLU A 7 14.96 29.24 0.23
N LYS A 8 14.65 28.33 -0.70
CA LYS A 8 13.38 28.31 -1.45
C LYS A 8 12.19 27.97 -0.57
N ILE A 9 12.36 27.00 0.34
CA ILE A 9 11.33 26.64 1.33
C ILE A 9 11.11 27.80 2.32
N GLY A 10 12.17 28.42 2.82
CA GLY A 10 12.08 29.58 3.70
C GLY A 10 11.43 30.80 3.02
N TYR A 11 11.64 31.00 1.72
CA TYR A 11 11.00 32.07 0.97
C TYR A 11 9.51 31.82 0.74
N ILE A 12 9.11 30.58 0.43
CA ILE A 12 7.70 30.19 0.27
C ILE A 12 6.96 30.28 1.62
N GLN A 13 7.58 29.83 2.72
CA GLN A 13 7.00 29.98 4.07
C GLN A 13 6.78 31.45 4.44
N LYS A 14 7.74 32.32 4.12
CA LYS A 14 7.61 33.77 4.37
C LYS A 14 6.50 34.42 3.55
N LEU A 15 6.31 34.01 2.28
CA LEU A 15 5.20 34.49 1.44
C LEU A 15 3.86 34.03 2.00
N LEU A 16 3.73 32.77 2.42
CA LEU A 16 2.52 32.23 3.04
C LEU A 16 2.19 32.88 4.40
N GLU A 17 3.19 33.30 5.17
CA GLU A 17 2.99 34.05 6.41
C GLU A 17 2.56 35.52 6.15
N GLN A 18 3.02 36.13 5.07
CA GLN A 18 2.60 37.49 4.67
C GLN A 18 1.17 37.54 4.14
N GLU A 19 0.74 36.53 3.37
CA GLU A 19 -0.66 36.44 2.91
C GLU A 19 -1.65 36.17 4.05
N LYS A 20 -1.25 35.48 5.13
CA LYS A 20 -2.10 35.24 6.30
C LYS A 20 -2.41 36.50 7.12
N THR A 21 -1.66 37.61 6.93
CA THR A 21 -1.84 38.83 7.71
C THR A 21 -2.81 39.84 7.06
N GLU A 22 -3.30 39.61 5.86
CA GLU A 22 -4.17 40.57 5.12
C GLU A 22 -5.60 40.07 4.83
N LEU A 23 -5.97 38.85 5.28
CA LEU A 23 -7.33 38.36 5.11
C LEU A 23 -8.20 38.64 6.34
N PRO A 24 -9.46 39.11 6.16
CA PRO A 24 -10.39 39.22 7.26
C PRO A 24 -10.66 37.81 7.86
N PRO A 25 -11.10 37.75 9.14
CA PRO A 25 -11.31 36.45 9.78
C PRO A 25 -12.36 35.65 8.99
N GLU A 26 -11.91 34.63 8.28
CA GLU A 26 -12.82 33.67 7.69
C GLU A 26 -13.66 33.02 8.80
N GLU A 27 -14.98 33.13 8.66
CA GLU A 27 -15.91 32.28 9.40
C GLU A 27 -15.38 30.82 9.28
N LYS A 28 -15.12 30.22 10.44
CA LYS A 28 -14.85 28.78 10.52
C LYS A 28 -16.07 28.06 9.96
N THR A 29 -16.06 27.84 8.67
CA THR A 29 -16.89 26.81 8.08
C THR A 29 -16.40 25.52 8.73
N GLU A 30 -17.17 24.98 9.68
CA GLU A 30 -17.04 23.59 10.08
C GLU A 30 -17.03 22.79 8.79
N THR A 31 -15.85 22.32 8.40
CA THR A 31 -15.71 21.36 7.30
C THR A 31 -16.56 20.19 7.71
N LEU A 32 -17.75 20.11 7.10
CA LEU A 32 -18.63 18.97 7.12
C LEU A 32 -17.78 17.70 7.15
N ALA A 33 -18.10 16.81 8.08
CA ALA A 33 -17.50 15.47 8.12
C ALA A 33 -17.68 14.88 6.71
N THR A 34 -16.64 15.02 5.90
CA THR A 34 -16.67 14.60 4.51
C THR A 34 -17.00 13.13 4.50
N ASP A 35 -18.03 12.78 3.77
CA ASP A 35 -18.51 11.41 3.66
C ASP A 35 -17.34 10.57 3.14
N ARG A 36 -16.77 9.73 3.99
CA ARG A 36 -15.59 8.91 3.65
C ARG A 36 -15.96 7.88 2.61
N HIS A 37 -15.12 7.74 1.61
CA HIS A 37 -15.32 6.79 0.52
C HIS A 37 -14.22 5.73 0.48
N ASN A 38 -14.59 4.50 0.11
CA ASN A 38 -13.63 3.52 -0.35
C ASN A 38 -13.73 3.44 -1.88
N PHE A 39 -12.60 3.58 -2.53
CA PHE A 39 -12.50 3.45 -3.98
C PHE A 39 -12.91 2.04 -4.43
N ARG A 40 -13.58 1.95 -5.58
CA ARG A 40 -13.94 0.67 -6.20
C ARG A 40 -13.26 0.55 -7.54
N ILE A 41 -12.53 -0.53 -7.71
CA ILE A 41 -11.91 -0.87 -8.97
C ILE A 41 -13.00 -1.48 -9.88
N THR A 42 -13.34 -0.76 -10.93
CA THR A 42 -14.33 -1.18 -11.93
C THR A 42 -13.71 -1.58 -13.26
N ASP A 43 -12.43 -1.22 -13.47
CA ASP A 43 -11.68 -1.52 -14.69
C ASP A 43 -10.58 -2.54 -14.41
N ASP A 44 -10.59 -3.66 -15.12
CA ASP A 44 -9.57 -4.71 -15.02
C ASP A 44 -8.24 -4.32 -15.71
N ALA A 45 -8.20 -3.17 -16.39
CA ALA A 45 -7.00 -2.64 -17.05
C ALA A 45 -6.06 -1.86 -16.10
N ILE A 46 -6.27 -1.88 -14.79
CA ILE A 46 -5.39 -1.24 -13.81
C ILE A 46 -3.96 -1.77 -13.98
N GLY A 47 -3.02 -0.84 -14.10
CA GLY A 47 -1.59 -1.15 -14.24
C GLY A 47 -1.17 -1.62 -15.63
N ILE A 48 -2.07 -1.65 -16.61
CA ILE A 48 -1.74 -1.86 -18.02
C ILE A 48 -1.20 -0.55 -18.58
N GLY A 49 -0.17 -0.64 -19.42
CA GLY A 49 0.43 0.52 -20.07
C GLY A 49 1.94 0.38 -20.22
N GLY A 50 2.52 1.22 -21.06
CA GLY A 50 3.96 1.31 -21.27
C GLY A 50 4.69 1.96 -20.07
N ALA A 51 5.99 1.76 -19.97
CA ALA A 51 6.80 2.27 -18.85
C ALA A 51 6.66 3.79 -18.64
N LYS A 52 6.66 4.58 -19.72
CA LYS A 52 6.49 6.04 -19.65
C LYS A 52 5.09 6.46 -19.21
N GLU A 53 4.07 5.69 -19.55
CA GLU A 53 2.70 5.93 -19.10
C GLU A 53 2.54 5.63 -17.61
N LYS A 54 3.07 4.49 -17.15
CA LYS A 54 3.12 4.14 -15.72
C LYS A 54 3.84 5.20 -14.91
N PHE A 55 4.97 5.70 -15.41
CA PHE A 55 5.70 6.81 -14.79
C PHE A 55 4.82 8.05 -14.63
N ARG A 56 4.18 8.52 -15.72
CA ARG A 56 3.29 9.69 -15.66
C ARG A 56 2.14 9.50 -14.68
N ASN A 57 1.53 8.32 -14.67
CA ASN A 57 0.46 7.99 -13.73
C ASN A 57 0.94 8.04 -12.27
N ASN A 58 2.13 7.49 -12.00
CA ASN A 58 2.73 7.56 -10.68
C ASN A 58 3.00 9.00 -10.25
N MET A 59 3.58 9.82 -11.14
CA MET A 59 3.86 11.23 -10.82
C MET A 59 2.58 12.05 -10.60
N ALA A 60 1.53 11.81 -11.40
CA ALA A 60 0.24 12.47 -11.20
C ALA A 60 -0.36 12.13 -9.84
N ALA A 61 -0.32 10.86 -9.44
CA ALA A 61 -0.82 10.40 -8.14
C ALA A 61 0.00 10.98 -6.97
N ILE A 62 1.33 11.04 -7.10
CA ILE A 62 2.22 11.60 -6.07
C ILE A 62 1.97 13.10 -5.89
N ASN A 63 1.91 13.85 -6.99
CA ASN A 63 1.66 15.29 -6.93
C ASN A 63 0.31 15.58 -6.27
N LEU A 64 -0.74 14.85 -6.66
CA LEU A 64 -2.06 14.97 -6.03
C LEU A 64 -2.02 14.60 -4.54
N LEU A 65 -1.33 13.51 -4.17
CA LEU A 65 -1.17 13.15 -2.76
C LEU A 65 -0.56 14.29 -1.95
N HIS A 66 0.49 14.92 -2.46
CA HIS A 66 1.15 16.04 -1.78
C HIS A 66 0.22 17.28 -1.66
N GLU A 67 -0.59 17.56 -2.68
CA GLU A 67 -1.62 18.62 -2.62
C GLU A 67 -2.65 18.33 -1.52
N LEU A 68 -3.20 17.10 -1.48
CA LEU A 68 -4.16 16.68 -0.47
C LEU A 68 -3.59 16.77 0.96
N GLU A 69 -2.30 16.46 1.12
CA GLU A 69 -1.63 16.54 2.42
C GLU A 69 -1.37 17.99 2.86
N ILE A 70 -1.01 18.89 1.92
CA ILE A 70 -0.86 20.32 2.19
C ILE A 70 -2.21 20.94 2.61
N GLU A 71 -3.28 20.57 1.91
CA GLU A 71 -4.64 21.03 2.19
C GLU A 71 -5.28 20.32 3.41
N ASN A 72 -4.64 19.28 3.93
CA ASN A 72 -5.11 18.46 5.05
C ASN A 72 -6.54 17.95 4.86
N ARG A 73 -6.84 17.41 3.69
CA ARG A 73 -8.14 16.88 3.32
C ARG A 73 -8.08 15.48 2.71
N LEU A 74 -9.22 14.85 2.63
CA LEU A 74 -9.40 13.58 1.92
C LEU A 74 -9.64 13.82 0.43
N ALA A 75 -9.24 12.83 -0.37
CA ALA A 75 -9.50 12.80 -1.81
C ALA A 75 -11.00 12.68 -2.10
N THR A 76 -11.46 13.40 -3.11
CA THR A 76 -12.79 13.20 -3.71
C THR A 76 -12.83 11.91 -4.54
N PRO A 77 -14.01 11.40 -4.93
CA PRO A 77 -14.10 10.23 -5.81
C PRO A 77 -13.32 10.40 -7.14
N GLU A 78 -13.35 11.61 -7.73
CA GLU A 78 -12.63 11.91 -8.97
C GLU A 78 -11.10 11.92 -8.75
N GLU A 79 -10.64 12.42 -7.61
CA GLU A 79 -9.23 12.39 -7.22
C GLU A 79 -8.76 10.96 -6.88
N GLN A 80 -9.63 10.14 -6.31
CA GLN A 80 -9.35 8.71 -6.10
C GLN A 80 -9.11 7.97 -7.43
N GLU A 81 -9.78 8.35 -8.53
CA GLU A 81 -9.49 7.81 -9.86
C GLU A 81 -8.06 8.12 -10.31
N VAL A 82 -7.53 9.32 -10.01
CA VAL A 82 -6.14 9.67 -10.31
C VAL A 82 -5.18 8.87 -9.44
N LEU A 83 -5.44 8.81 -8.13
CA LEU A 83 -4.61 8.06 -7.18
C LEU A 83 -4.58 6.56 -7.48
N SER A 84 -5.69 5.99 -7.97
CA SER A 84 -5.80 4.56 -8.31
C SER A 84 -4.89 4.12 -9.45
N ARG A 85 -4.41 5.07 -10.26
CA ARG A 85 -3.47 4.80 -11.36
C ARG A 85 -2.02 4.66 -10.90
N TYR A 86 -1.74 4.89 -9.63
CA TYR A 86 -0.42 4.62 -9.06
C TYR A 86 -0.17 3.11 -9.05
N VAL A 87 0.90 2.71 -9.71
CA VAL A 87 1.28 1.29 -9.88
C VAL A 87 2.63 0.95 -9.24
N GLY A 88 3.17 1.86 -8.44
CA GLY A 88 4.50 1.68 -7.85
C GLY A 88 5.61 1.68 -8.90
N TRP A 89 6.79 1.25 -8.48
CA TRP A 89 8.01 1.37 -9.27
C TRP A 89 8.51 0.04 -9.84
N GLY A 90 7.78 -1.05 -9.66
CA GLY A 90 8.13 -2.36 -10.19
C GLY A 90 8.35 -2.33 -11.71
N GLY A 91 9.56 -2.70 -12.14
CA GLY A 91 9.95 -2.67 -13.55
C GLY A 91 10.22 -1.27 -14.14
N LEU A 92 10.33 -0.22 -13.30
CA LEU A 92 10.64 1.16 -13.71
C LEU A 92 12.03 1.63 -13.25
N SER A 93 12.99 0.70 -13.09
CA SER A 93 14.35 1.04 -12.64
C SER A 93 15.07 2.06 -13.54
N MET A 94 14.69 2.15 -14.82
CA MET A 94 15.25 3.13 -15.77
C MET A 94 14.92 4.57 -15.39
N ALA A 95 13.87 4.84 -14.63
CA ALA A 95 13.54 6.19 -14.15
C ALA A 95 14.49 6.69 -13.05
N PHE A 96 15.25 5.79 -12.43
CA PHE A 96 16.22 6.08 -11.37
C PHE A 96 17.67 6.12 -11.86
N ASP A 97 17.92 5.89 -13.15
CA ASP A 97 19.25 5.88 -13.76
C ASP A 97 19.57 7.27 -14.34
N GLU A 98 20.43 8.03 -13.67
CA GLU A 98 20.87 9.36 -14.09
C GLU A 98 21.62 9.37 -15.42
N HIS A 99 22.16 8.22 -15.86
CA HIS A 99 22.91 8.08 -17.11
C HIS A 99 22.03 7.64 -18.29
N ASN A 100 20.75 7.35 -18.04
CA ASN A 100 19.82 6.94 -19.08
C ASN A 100 19.26 8.15 -19.84
N ALA A 101 19.87 8.49 -20.97
CA ALA A 101 19.46 9.64 -21.77
C ALA A 101 17.98 9.60 -22.22
N ALA A 102 17.40 8.40 -22.40
CA ALA A 102 16.00 8.24 -22.78
C ALA A 102 15.01 8.53 -21.64
N TRP A 103 15.51 8.64 -20.40
CA TRP A 103 14.74 8.89 -19.18
C TRP A 103 15.23 10.13 -18.41
N ALA A 104 16.05 10.96 -19.00
CA ALA A 104 16.69 12.08 -18.32
C ALA A 104 15.68 13.11 -17.74
N GLU A 105 14.57 13.37 -18.43
CA GLU A 105 13.55 14.31 -17.96
C GLU A 105 12.74 13.69 -16.82
N GLU A 106 12.36 12.41 -16.93
CA GLU A 106 11.66 11.67 -15.87
C GLU A 106 12.53 11.51 -14.62
N PHE A 107 13.82 11.26 -14.79
CA PHE A 107 14.75 11.22 -13.66
C PHE A 107 14.78 12.55 -12.90
N LYS A 108 14.85 13.68 -13.61
CA LYS A 108 14.86 15.02 -12.99
C LYS A 108 13.54 15.31 -12.27
N GLU A 109 12.42 15.00 -12.92
CA GLU A 109 11.08 15.17 -12.34
C GLU A 109 10.94 14.37 -11.06
N LEU A 110 11.28 13.07 -11.10
CA LEU A 110 11.22 12.17 -9.96
C LEU A 110 12.10 12.65 -8.80
N TYR A 111 13.34 13.01 -9.10
CA TYR A 111 14.30 13.46 -8.09
C TYR A 111 13.88 14.80 -7.44
N ALA A 112 13.19 15.66 -8.19
CA ALA A 112 12.70 16.93 -7.68
C ALA A 112 11.41 16.81 -6.85
N SER A 113 10.60 15.79 -7.12
CA SER A 113 9.26 15.62 -6.51
C SER A 113 9.27 14.84 -5.21
N LEU A 114 10.22 13.93 -5.01
CA LEU A 114 10.30 13.07 -3.84
C LEU A 114 11.27 13.60 -2.78
N SER A 115 10.95 13.38 -1.52
CA SER A 115 11.93 13.52 -0.43
C SER A 115 13.05 12.47 -0.58
N PRO A 116 14.22 12.67 0.02
CA PRO A 116 15.31 11.69 -0.04
C PRO A 116 14.91 10.30 0.47
N GLU A 117 14.03 10.23 1.45
CA GLU A 117 13.50 8.99 2.02
C GLU A 117 12.56 8.29 1.04
N GLU A 118 11.61 9.04 0.46
CA GLU A 118 10.68 8.52 -0.54
C GLU A 118 11.41 8.06 -1.80
N TYR A 119 12.39 8.83 -2.26
CA TYR A 119 13.20 8.47 -3.42
C TYR A 119 13.95 7.15 -3.21
N ARG A 120 14.56 6.97 -2.03
CA ARG A 120 15.26 5.73 -1.68
C ARG A 120 14.31 4.54 -1.63
N ALA A 121 13.18 4.68 -0.93
CA ALA A 121 12.17 3.63 -0.83
C ALA A 121 11.61 3.24 -2.22
N ALA A 122 11.31 4.24 -3.05
CA ALA A 122 10.85 4.04 -4.42
C ALA A 122 11.89 3.27 -5.27
N MET A 123 13.16 3.66 -5.19
CA MET A 123 14.25 2.99 -5.90
C MET A 123 14.42 1.53 -5.44
N GLU A 124 14.39 1.26 -4.14
CA GLU A 124 14.48 -0.09 -3.58
C GLU A 124 13.30 -0.96 -4.02
N SER A 125 12.12 -0.39 -4.18
CA SER A 125 10.90 -1.12 -4.57
C SER A 125 10.86 -1.53 -6.06
N THR A 126 11.76 -1.02 -6.90
CA THR A 126 11.78 -1.32 -8.36
C THR A 126 11.89 -2.80 -8.69
N LEU A 127 12.43 -3.61 -7.79
CA LEU A 127 12.63 -5.05 -7.96
C LEU A 127 11.53 -5.90 -7.31
N THR A 128 10.73 -5.34 -6.42
CA THR A 128 9.83 -6.11 -5.54
C THR A 128 8.38 -5.69 -5.58
N ALA A 129 8.07 -4.47 -6.02
CA ALA A 129 6.71 -3.95 -6.05
C ALA A 129 5.95 -4.41 -7.30
N PHE A 130 5.30 -5.57 -7.23
CA PHE A 130 4.45 -6.09 -8.30
C PHE A 130 3.02 -6.25 -7.79
N TYR A 131 2.07 -5.63 -8.49
CA TYR A 131 0.66 -5.72 -8.15
C TYR A 131 0.02 -7.00 -8.67
N THR A 132 -0.89 -7.54 -7.87
CA THR A 132 -1.64 -8.75 -8.21
C THR A 132 -2.68 -8.43 -9.30
N PRO A 133 -2.74 -9.21 -10.39
CA PRO A 133 -3.76 -9.02 -11.41
C PRO A 133 -5.19 -9.16 -10.86
N PRO A 134 -6.15 -8.32 -11.30
CA PRO A 134 -7.54 -8.36 -10.83
C PRO A 134 -8.20 -9.73 -10.92
N VAL A 135 -7.92 -10.49 -11.97
CA VAL A 135 -8.47 -11.85 -12.17
C VAL A 135 -8.09 -12.81 -11.04
N VAL A 136 -6.87 -12.67 -10.48
CA VAL A 136 -6.40 -13.50 -9.37
C VAL A 136 -7.11 -13.10 -8.07
N ILE A 137 -7.22 -11.81 -7.81
CA ILE A 137 -7.92 -11.29 -6.62
C ILE A 137 -9.39 -11.71 -6.63
N LYS A 138 -10.08 -11.56 -7.78
CA LYS A 138 -11.46 -12.01 -7.94
C LYS A 138 -11.62 -13.50 -7.67
N ALA A 139 -10.73 -14.34 -8.21
CA ALA A 139 -10.76 -15.79 -7.95
C ALA A 139 -10.55 -16.13 -6.47
N MET A 140 -9.73 -15.37 -5.74
CA MET A 140 -9.56 -15.54 -4.30
C MET A 140 -10.82 -15.17 -3.53
N TYR A 141 -11.52 -14.10 -3.89
CA TYR A 141 -12.81 -13.75 -3.29
C TYR A 141 -13.92 -14.75 -3.64
N ASP A 142 -13.94 -15.28 -4.86
CA ASP A 142 -14.86 -16.37 -5.24
C ASP A 142 -14.66 -17.62 -4.38
N ALA A 143 -13.40 -17.92 -4.03
CA ALA A 143 -13.11 -19.01 -3.12
C ALA A 143 -13.60 -18.72 -1.70
N LEU A 144 -13.44 -17.50 -1.18
CA LEU A 144 -13.97 -17.11 0.14
C LEU A 144 -15.49 -17.17 0.19
N ASP A 145 -16.17 -16.73 -0.88
CA ASP A 145 -17.64 -16.83 -0.99
C ASP A 145 -18.11 -18.29 -0.93
N ARG A 146 -17.43 -19.20 -1.65
CA ARG A 146 -17.72 -20.65 -1.59
C ARG A 146 -17.44 -21.27 -0.23
N LEU A 147 -16.52 -20.70 0.56
CA LEU A 147 -16.29 -21.08 1.97
C LEU A 147 -17.33 -20.48 2.91
N GLY A 148 -18.28 -19.68 2.40
CA GLY A 148 -19.39 -19.08 3.15
C GLY A 148 -19.03 -17.77 3.84
N PHE A 149 -17.90 -17.13 3.51
CA PHE A 149 -17.57 -15.82 4.04
C PHE A 149 -18.39 -14.73 3.32
N SER A 150 -19.09 -13.90 4.10
CA SER A 150 -19.89 -12.79 3.58
C SER A 150 -19.50 -11.43 4.17
N GLN A 151 -19.07 -11.40 5.43
CA GLN A 151 -18.62 -10.17 6.10
C GLN A 151 -17.80 -10.49 7.34
N GLY A 152 -16.90 -9.57 7.72
CA GLY A 152 -16.08 -9.71 8.91
C GLY A 152 -14.90 -8.74 8.94
N ASN A 153 -13.91 -9.03 9.75
CA ASN A 153 -12.66 -8.30 9.80
C ASN A 153 -11.68 -8.92 8.79
N ILE A 154 -11.28 -8.16 7.79
CA ILE A 154 -10.31 -8.57 6.75
C ILE A 154 -9.00 -7.86 7.00
N LEU A 155 -7.89 -8.61 7.04
CA LEU A 155 -6.53 -8.09 7.11
C LEU A 155 -5.78 -8.39 5.81
N GLU A 156 -5.18 -7.36 5.24
CA GLU A 156 -4.17 -7.46 4.17
C GLU A 156 -2.81 -6.98 4.72
N PRO A 157 -1.87 -7.89 5.05
CA PRO A 157 -0.66 -7.54 5.79
C PRO A 157 0.47 -6.93 4.95
N SER A 158 0.25 -6.75 3.64
CA SER A 158 1.10 -6.06 2.67
C SER A 158 0.24 -5.51 1.55
N CYS A 159 -0.56 -4.48 1.88
CA CYS A 159 -1.68 -4.12 1.04
C CYS A 159 -1.31 -3.32 -0.21
N GLY A 160 -0.10 -2.80 -0.32
CA GLY A 160 0.23 -1.92 -1.42
C GLY A 160 -0.74 -0.73 -1.48
N THR A 161 -1.24 -0.43 -2.66
CA THR A 161 -2.32 0.56 -2.84
C THR A 161 -3.70 0.06 -2.46
N GLY A 162 -3.86 -1.21 -2.03
CA GLY A 162 -5.13 -1.78 -1.58
C GLY A 162 -5.99 -2.37 -2.70
N ASN A 163 -5.40 -2.99 -3.71
CA ASN A 163 -6.16 -3.57 -4.82
C ASN A 163 -7.15 -4.66 -4.36
N PHE A 164 -6.83 -5.39 -3.30
CA PHE A 164 -7.78 -6.34 -2.70
C PHE A 164 -9.00 -5.60 -2.13
N PHE A 165 -8.82 -4.45 -1.50
CA PHE A 165 -9.94 -3.66 -0.99
C PHE A 165 -10.80 -3.08 -2.12
N GLY A 166 -10.16 -2.61 -3.21
CA GLY A 166 -10.85 -2.05 -4.37
C GLY A 166 -11.67 -3.07 -5.15
N LEU A 167 -11.27 -4.33 -5.13
CA LEU A 167 -11.93 -5.46 -5.79
C LEU A 167 -12.84 -6.29 -4.86
N LEU A 168 -13.06 -5.81 -3.62
CA LEU A 168 -13.94 -6.50 -2.66
C LEU A 168 -15.34 -6.68 -3.26
N PRO A 169 -15.91 -7.92 -3.29
CA PRO A 169 -17.24 -8.17 -3.82
C PRO A 169 -18.33 -7.38 -3.09
N GLU A 170 -19.44 -7.10 -3.78
CA GLU A 170 -20.60 -6.41 -3.21
C GLU A 170 -21.13 -7.13 -1.96
N SER A 171 -21.18 -8.47 -2.00
CA SER A 171 -21.60 -9.31 -0.86
C SER A 171 -20.76 -9.14 0.39
N MET A 172 -19.51 -8.61 0.25
CA MET A 172 -18.55 -8.47 1.34
C MET A 172 -18.32 -7.00 1.76
N GLN A 173 -19.06 -6.04 1.19
CA GLN A 173 -18.83 -4.58 1.39
C GLN A 173 -19.00 -4.09 2.83
N ASN A 174 -19.71 -4.84 3.67
CA ASN A 174 -19.87 -4.52 5.09
C ASN A 174 -18.70 -4.98 5.97
N SER A 175 -17.67 -5.55 5.37
CA SER A 175 -16.46 -5.98 6.10
C SER A 175 -15.64 -4.78 6.56
N LYS A 176 -14.96 -4.95 7.70
CA LYS A 176 -13.99 -3.98 8.22
C LYS A 176 -12.62 -4.30 7.63
N LEU A 177 -12.05 -3.34 6.92
CA LEU A 177 -10.79 -3.51 6.20
C LEU A 177 -9.62 -3.00 7.04
N HIS A 178 -8.59 -3.82 7.16
CA HIS A 178 -7.34 -3.51 7.83
C HIS A 178 -6.19 -3.80 6.87
N GLY A 179 -5.35 -2.78 6.62
CA GLY A 179 -4.17 -2.89 5.77
C GLY A 179 -2.90 -2.61 6.54
N VAL A 180 -1.82 -3.23 6.14
CA VAL A 180 -0.46 -2.88 6.57
C VAL A 180 0.38 -2.67 5.32
N GLU A 181 1.11 -1.54 5.26
CA GLU A 181 2.00 -1.23 4.15
C GLU A 181 3.28 -0.60 4.70
N ILE A 182 4.41 -1.13 4.31
CA ILE A 182 5.72 -0.65 4.79
C ILE A 182 6.19 0.61 4.04
N ASP A 183 5.86 0.72 2.76
CA ASP A 183 6.20 1.87 1.94
C ASP A 183 5.29 3.05 2.28
N SER A 184 5.91 4.15 2.74
CA SER A 184 5.18 5.33 3.22
C SER A 184 4.34 5.97 2.11
N LEU A 185 4.88 6.11 0.90
CA LEU A 185 4.19 6.75 -0.20
C LEU A 185 2.96 5.93 -0.63
N THR A 186 3.17 4.65 -0.87
CA THR A 186 2.12 3.69 -1.23
C THR A 186 1.02 3.62 -0.16
N GLY A 187 1.41 3.56 1.12
CA GLY A 187 0.44 3.50 2.23
C GLY A 187 -0.36 4.79 2.41
N ARG A 188 0.22 5.96 2.13
CA ARG A 188 -0.51 7.25 2.14
C ARG A 188 -1.52 7.32 0.98
N ILE A 189 -1.15 6.86 -0.21
CA ILE A 189 -2.08 6.71 -1.35
C ILE A 189 -3.22 5.77 -0.97
N ALA A 190 -2.92 4.61 -0.39
CA ALA A 190 -3.93 3.64 0.05
C ALA A 190 -4.92 4.24 1.07
N LYS A 191 -4.45 5.09 2.01
CA LYS A 191 -5.33 5.81 2.95
C LYS A 191 -6.29 6.77 2.26
N GLN A 192 -5.86 7.42 1.20
CA GLN A 192 -6.72 8.30 0.41
C GLN A 192 -7.72 7.51 -0.44
N LEU A 193 -7.34 6.34 -0.93
CA LEU A 193 -8.22 5.46 -1.71
C LEU A 193 -9.26 4.75 -0.82
N TYR A 194 -8.86 4.28 0.37
CA TYR A 194 -9.73 3.49 1.25
C TYR A 194 -9.94 4.19 2.58
N GLN A 195 -10.65 5.29 2.55
CA GLN A 195 -10.85 6.23 3.67
C GLN A 195 -11.63 5.62 4.85
N LYS A 196 -12.34 4.50 4.64
CA LYS A 196 -13.04 3.72 5.68
C LYS A 196 -12.18 2.57 6.22
N ALA A 197 -11.04 2.28 5.60
CA ALA A 197 -10.14 1.23 6.04
C ALA A 197 -9.18 1.73 7.12
N ASN A 198 -8.74 0.82 7.97
CA ASN A 198 -7.68 1.07 8.95
C ASN A 198 -6.34 0.63 8.36
N ILE A 199 -5.53 1.56 7.87
CA ILE A 199 -4.24 1.26 7.23
C ILE A 199 -3.10 1.74 8.12
N ALA A 200 -2.27 0.80 8.57
CA ALA A 200 -1.02 1.06 9.28
C ALA A 200 0.13 1.18 8.27
N ILE A 201 0.93 2.26 8.39
CA ILE A 201 2.11 2.48 7.53
C ILE A 201 3.34 2.12 8.34
N GLU A 202 3.64 0.83 8.34
CA GLU A 202 4.78 0.24 9.06
C GLU A 202 5.01 -1.19 8.58
N GLY A 203 6.15 -1.78 8.93
CA GLY A 203 6.36 -3.20 8.65
C GLY A 203 5.43 -4.09 9.46
N PHE A 204 4.97 -5.21 8.88
CA PHE A 204 4.07 -6.14 9.57
C PHE A 204 4.64 -6.61 10.91
N GLU A 205 5.98 -6.70 11.03
CA GLU A 205 6.67 -7.08 12.28
C GLU A 205 6.48 -6.06 13.41
N LYS A 206 6.20 -4.80 13.08
CA LYS A 206 6.03 -3.72 14.06
C LYS A 206 4.59 -3.56 14.51
N THR A 207 3.64 -4.14 13.78
CA THR A 207 2.22 -3.98 14.08
C THR A 207 1.82 -4.61 15.39
N ASN A 208 0.99 -3.90 16.17
CA ASN A 208 0.35 -4.40 17.38
C ASN A 208 -1.11 -4.81 17.10
N LEU A 209 -1.30 -5.70 16.12
CA LEU A 209 -2.61 -6.24 15.80
C LEU A 209 -3.03 -7.31 16.82
N PRO A 210 -4.33 -7.38 17.19
CA PRO A 210 -4.81 -8.38 18.12
C PRO A 210 -4.70 -9.80 17.53
N ASP A 211 -4.45 -10.80 18.37
CA ASP A 211 -4.51 -12.21 18.01
C ASP A 211 -5.98 -12.65 17.93
N ASP A 212 -6.25 -13.75 17.21
CA ASP A 212 -7.58 -14.38 17.08
C ASP A 212 -8.71 -13.39 16.70
N HIS A 213 -8.41 -12.40 15.89
CA HIS A 213 -9.33 -11.28 15.63
C HIS A 213 -9.92 -11.26 14.21
N PHE A 214 -9.12 -11.60 13.23
CA PHE A 214 -9.52 -11.45 11.82
C PHE A 214 -10.26 -12.69 11.33
N ASP A 215 -11.34 -12.46 10.59
CA ASP A 215 -12.08 -13.54 9.92
C ASP A 215 -11.31 -14.03 8.69
N VAL A 216 -10.65 -13.12 8.01
CA VAL A 216 -9.84 -13.39 6.81
C VAL A 216 -8.53 -12.61 6.88
N VAL A 217 -7.42 -13.30 6.58
CA VAL A 217 -6.14 -12.67 6.28
C VAL A 217 -5.79 -13.03 4.84
N ILE A 218 -5.77 -12.02 3.97
CA ILE A 218 -5.65 -12.21 2.51
C ILE A 218 -4.59 -11.27 1.94
N GLY A 219 -3.93 -11.66 0.87
CA GLY A 219 -3.01 -10.77 0.17
C GLY A 219 -1.96 -11.48 -0.66
N ASN A 220 -1.12 -10.67 -1.32
CA ASN A 220 0.09 -11.11 -1.98
C ASN A 220 1.27 -10.72 -1.06
N VAL A 221 1.82 -11.69 -0.36
CA VAL A 221 2.87 -11.43 0.63
C VAL A 221 4.25 -11.32 -0.01
N PRO A 222 5.16 -10.52 0.56
CA PRO A 222 6.52 -10.42 0.05
C PRO A 222 7.23 -11.78 0.15
N PHE A 223 8.11 -12.06 -0.81
CA PHE A 223 8.90 -13.29 -0.83
C PHE A 223 10.35 -12.99 -1.20
N GLY A 224 11.25 -13.86 -0.75
CA GLY A 224 12.69 -13.71 -0.96
C GLY A 224 13.48 -14.36 0.17
N GLU A 225 14.81 -14.28 0.09
CA GLU A 225 15.73 -14.78 1.11
C GLU A 225 15.99 -13.77 2.24
N ILE A 226 14.96 -12.99 2.58
CA ILE A 226 14.98 -11.98 3.62
C ILE A 226 14.40 -12.58 4.90
N ARG A 227 14.93 -12.21 6.04
CA ARG A 227 14.40 -12.51 7.38
C ARG A 227 13.95 -11.25 8.05
N VAL A 228 12.84 -11.33 8.74
CA VAL A 228 12.25 -10.22 9.50
C VAL A 228 12.64 -10.36 10.97
N ASN A 229 12.89 -9.26 11.65
CA ASN A 229 13.19 -9.26 13.07
C ASN A 229 11.89 -8.99 13.86
N ASP A 230 11.25 -10.07 14.31
CA ASP A 230 10.11 -10.03 15.20
C ASP A 230 10.39 -11.00 16.36
N SER A 231 10.47 -10.48 17.59
CA SER A 231 10.89 -11.23 18.77
C SER A 231 10.06 -12.50 19.01
N ARG A 232 8.79 -12.50 18.63
CA ARG A 232 7.87 -13.63 18.79
C ARG A 232 8.22 -14.79 17.84
N TYR A 233 8.81 -14.50 16.66
CA TYR A 233 9.06 -15.46 15.59
C TYR A 233 10.55 -15.68 15.29
N ASN A 234 11.45 -14.97 15.96
CA ASN A 234 12.90 -15.06 15.68
C ASN A 234 13.50 -16.44 15.88
N ALA A 235 12.95 -17.21 16.82
CA ALA A 235 13.43 -18.58 17.12
C ALA A 235 13.26 -19.54 15.92
N GLN A 236 12.24 -19.32 15.08
CA GLN A 236 11.94 -20.15 13.91
C GLN A 236 12.85 -19.84 12.71
N LYS A 237 13.50 -18.67 12.70
CA LYS A 237 14.37 -18.21 11.59
C LYS A 237 13.70 -18.25 10.23
N PHE A 238 12.40 -18.01 10.17
CA PHE A 238 11.61 -18.04 8.95
C PHE A 238 12.10 -17.01 7.93
N LEU A 239 12.00 -17.37 6.64
CA LEU A 239 12.07 -16.40 5.56
C LEU A 239 10.81 -15.53 5.56
N ILE A 240 10.87 -14.37 4.94
CA ILE A 240 9.80 -13.37 5.00
C ILE A 240 8.42 -13.94 4.65
N HIS A 241 8.30 -14.73 3.59
CA HIS A 241 7.03 -15.35 3.20
C HIS A 241 6.51 -16.37 4.23
N ASP A 242 7.39 -17.13 4.88
CA ASP A 242 7.03 -18.08 5.94
C ASP A 242 6.62 -17.34 7.22
N TYR A 243 7.30 -16.24 7.53
CA TYR A 243 6.96 -15.36 8.64
C TYR A 243 5.55 -14.78 8.50
N PHE A 244 5.19 -14.33 7.28
CA PHE A 244 3.84 -13.81 7.04
C PHE A 244 2.76 -14.86 7.33
N PHE A 245 2.95 -16.13 6.94
CA PHE A 245 2.05 -17.22 7.34
C PHE A 245 2.00 -17.41 8.86
N ALA A 246 3.15 -17.44 9.52
CA ALA A 246 3.21 -17.67 10.95
C ALA A 246 2.46 -16.57 11.73
N LYS A 247 2.69 -15.31 11.41
CA LYS A 247 2.01 -14.19 12.07
C LYS A 247 0.54 -14.10 11.69
N ALA A 248 0.18 -14.34 10.42
CA ALA A 248 -1.21 -14.37 9.98
C ALA A 248 -2.05 -15.43 10.72
N LEU A 249 -1.48 -16.60 10.96
CA LEU A 249 -2.15 -17.68 11.72
C LEU A 249 -2.42 -17.31 13.18
N ASP A 250 -1.59 -16.47 13.78
CA ASP A 250 -1.86 -15.94 15.12
C ASP A 250 -2.91 -14.82 15.11
N LYS A 251 -3.08 -14.11 13.99
CA LYS A 251 -4.02 -12.99 13.85
C LYS A 251 -5.41 -13.42 13.41
N VAL A 252 -5.51 -14.52 12.65
CA VAL A 252 -6.78 -15.08 12.23
C VAL A 252 -7.45 -15.81 13.40
N ARG A 253 -8.77 -15.63 13.55
CA ARG A 253 -9.53 -16.35 14.59
C ARG A 253 -9.73 -17.83 14.24
N ALA A 254 -10.10 -18.64 15.20
CA ALA A 254 -10.51 -20.01 14.96
C ALA A 254 -11.70 -20.06 13.96
N GLY A 255 -11.59 -20.92 12.95
CA GLY A 255 -12.54 -21.02 11.83
C GLY A 255 -12.45 -19.88 10.81
N GLY A 256 -11.46 -18.99 10.93
CA GLY A 256 -11.14 -17.98 9.92
C GLY A 256 -10.24 -18.55 8.82
N VAL A 257 -9.92 -17.73 7.82
CA VAL A 257 -9.18 -18.16 6.62
C VAL A 257 -7.93 -17.31 6.43
N VAL A 258 -6.79 -17.96 6.17
CA VAL A 258 -5.57 -17.32 5.64
C VAL A 258 -5.41 -17.71 4.18
N MET A 259 -5.37 -16.73 3.28
CA MET A 259 -5.28 -16.95 1.84
C MET A 259 -4.23 -16.03 1.22
N PHE A 260 -3.06 -16.58 0.89
CA PHE A 260 -1.94 -15.82 0.37
C PHE A 260 -1.48 -16.26 -1.01
N ILE A 261 -1.11 -15.27 -1.82
CA ILE A 261 -0.23 -15.48 -2.97
C ILE A 261 1.21 -15.40 -2.45
N THR A 262 2.00 -16.40 -2.75
CA THR A 262 3.39 -16.50 -2.29
C THR A 262 4.23 -17.30 -3.28
N SER A 263 5.53 -17.40 -3.02
CA SER A 263 6.40 -18.29 -3.78
C SER A 263 6.13 -19.76 -3.41
N LYS A 264 6.40 -20.69 -4.34
CA LYS A 264 6.36 -22.12 -4.06
C LYS A 264 7.28 -22.54 -2.89
N GLY A 265 8.26 -21.70 -2.56
CA GLY A 265 9.24 -21.99 -1.51
C GLY A 265 8.66 -22.26 -0.12
N THR A 266 7.46 -21.78 0.21
CA THR A 266 6.82 -22.12 1.48
C THR A 266 6.44 -23.60 1.56
N MET A 267 5.93 -24.19 0.48
CA MET A 267 5.39 -25.56 0.47
C MET A 267 6.40 -26.59 -0.08
N ASP A 268 7.30 -26.19 -0.98
CA ASP A 268 8.17 -27.09 -1.74
C ASP A 268 9.61 -27.21 -1.20
N LYS A 269 9.98 -26.42 -0.17
CA LYS A 269 11.35 -26.49 0.37
C LYS A 269 11.65 -27.84 1.04
N ALA A 270 12.91 -28.25 1.02
CA ALA A 270 13.36 -29.49 1.64
C ALA A 270 13.09 -29.52 3.16
N SER A 271 13.34 -28.41 3.88
CA SER A 271 13.01 -28.30 5.30
C SER A 271 11.50 -28.36 5.53
N PRO A 272 11.00 -29.23 6.42
CA PRO A 272 9.58 -29.38 6.73
C PRO A 272 9.08 -28.40 7.80
N GLU A 273 9.94 -27.55 8.36
CA GLU A 273 9.65 -26.79 9.58
C GLU A 273 8.44 -25.84 9.45
N VAL A 274 8.39 -25.06 8.37
CA VAL A 274 7.25 -24.15 8.15
C VAL A 274 5.96 -24.92 7.90
N ARG A 275 6.01 -26.03 7.12
CA ARG A 275 4.82 -26.85 6.87
C ARG A 275 4.30 -27.49 8.16
N LYS A 276 5.19 -27.97 9.03
CA LYS A 276 4.82 -28.47 10.36
C LYS A 276 4.22 -27.37 11.22
N TYR A 277 4.80 -26.15 11.18
CA TYR A 277 4.30 -25.03 11.93
C TYR A 277 2.86 -24.65 11.50
N ILE A 278 2.63 -24.62 10.17
CA ILE A 278 1.30 -24.34 9.60
C ILE A 278 0.33 -25.46 9.97
N ALA A 279 0.67 -26.73 9.72
CA ALA A 279 -0.21 -27.88 9.97
C ALA A 279 -0.57 -28.11 11.46
N GLN A 280 0.16 -27.54 12.38
CA GLN A 280 -0.17 -27.54 13.82
C GLN A 280 -1.22 -26.48 14.19
N ARG A 281 -1.52 -25.52 13.30
CA ARG A 281 -2.38 -24.35 13.57
C ARG A 281 -3.54 -24.20 12.59
N ALA A 282 -3.48 -24.86 11.46
CA ALA A 282 -4.50 -24.81 10.41
C ALA A 282 -4.71 -26.19 9.78
N GLU A 283 -5.91 -26.41 9.26
CA GLU A 283 -6.31 -27.57 8.46
C GLU A 283 -6.02 -27.33 6.96
#